data_39d86508d4fbee48851bf136e5052b4f
#
_entry.id   39d86508d4fbee48851bf136e5052b4f
#
_cell.length_a   1.000
_cell.length_b   1.000
_cell.length_c   1.000
_cell.angle_alpha   90.00
_cell.angle_beta   90.00
_cell.angle_gamma   90.00
#
_symmetry.space_group_name_H-M   'P 1'
#
loop_
_entity.id
_entity.type
_entity.pdbx_description
1 polymer ?
#
loop_
_entity_poly.entity_id
_entity_poly.type
_entity_poly.pdbx_seq_one_letter_code
_entity_poly.pdbx_strand_id
1 'polypeptide(L)'
;MVKDSALNERATAVEIGGLVDGVGAPVMRAGYALKAKPSWITLSAVEGTGNSQVDVTAPVYKGRNGRSGLITVAVEDLSEDVTLQQEGSTIWDVTTQSLAFVKTGEAKKFTGNSNLASITFAVDSNASSWLTAGKLVVNEKEYNSGAEIEGDPGADDVYAFEIT
;
A
#
# COMPACT_ATOMS: atom_id res chain seq x y z
N MET A 1 -12.58 -18.72 5.86
CA MET A 1 -13.38 -17.60 6.42
C MET A 1 -12.49 -16.36 6.36
N VAL A 2 -12.55 -15.64 5.26
CA VAL A 2 -11.74 -14.45 5.00
C VAL A 2 -12.36 -13.32 5.80
N LYS A 3 -11.63 -12.80 6.78
CA LYS A 3 -12.04 -11.59 7.49
C LYS A 3 -11.60 -10.37 6.69
N ASP A 4 -12.60 -9.72 6.23
CA ASP A 4 -12.76 -8.37 5.74
C ASP A 4 -11.59 -7.41 6.01
N SER A 5 -10.95 -6.98 4.93
CA SER A 5 -9.89 -5.98 4.92
C SER A 5 -10.40 -4.53 4.94
N ALA A 6 -11.58 -4.29 5.50
CA ALA A 6 -12.21 -2.98 5.60
C ALA A 6 -11.56 -2.02 6.64
N LEU A 7 -10.37 -2.33 7.16
CA LEU A 7 -9.77 -1.59 8.28
C LEU A 7 -8.57 -0.70 7.90
N ASN A 8 -8.34 -0.39 6.63
CA ASN A 8 -7.18 0.39 6.23
C ASN A 8 -7.42 1.88 5.96
N GLU A 9 -8.62 2.38 6.22
CA GLU A 9 -8.85 3.83 6.30
C GLU A 9 -8.82 4.26 7.77
N ARG A 10 -7.63 4.46 8.33
CA ARG A 10 -7.49 5.08 9.63
C ARG A 10 -7.34 6.58 9.45
N ALA A 11 -8.39 7.32 9.78
CA ALA A 11 -8.26 8.74 10.08
C ALA A 11 -7.53 8.87 11.42
N THR A 12 -6.34 9.44 11.43
CA THR A 12 -5.60 9.79 12.64
C THR A 12 -5.68 11.30 12.79
N ALA A 13 -6.24 11.77 13.91
CA ALA A 13 -6.27 13.18 14.25
C ALA A 13 -4.92 13.58 14.87
N VAL A 14 -4.35 14.67 14.38
CA VAL A 14 -3.19 15.32 15.00
C VAL A 14 -3.68 16.54 15.75
N GLU A 15 -3.54 16.52 17.09
CA GLU A 15 -3.84 17.69 17.92
C GLU A 15 -2.65 18.66 17.90
N ILE A 16 -2.92 19.88 17.43
CA ILE A 16 -1.96 20.98 17.44
C ILE A 16 -2.33 21.88 18.63
N GLY A 17 -1.58 21.72 19.74
CA GLY A 17 -1.75 22.50 20.94
C GLY A 17 -1.22 23.93 20.77
N GLY A 18 -2.06 24.94 21.04
CA GLY A 18 -1.62 26.31 21.14
C GLY A 18 -0.97 26.59 22.51
N LEU A 19 0.09 27.39 22.53
CA LEU A 19 0.68 27.93 23.76
C LEU A 19 -0.33 28.84 24.46
N VAL A 20 -0.70 28.46 25.71
CA VAL A 20 -1.54 29.31 26.57
C VAL A 20 -0.59 30.11 27.48
N ASP A 21 -0.51 31.41 27.27
CA ASP A 21 0.12 32.30 28.24
C ASP A 21 -0.83 32.57 29.39
N GLY A 22 -0.34 32.33 30.62
CA GLY A 22 -1.12 32.34 31.85
C GLY A 22 -1.51 33.74 32.41
N VAL A 23 -1.43 34.82 31.63
CA VAL A 23 -1.71 36.17 32.09
C VAL A 23 -2.71 36.85 31.15
N GLY A 24 -3.96 36.89 31.49
CA GLY A 24 -5.16 37.58 31.04
C GLY A 24 -5.15 38.69 30.01
N ALA A 25 -4.17 38.82 29.14
CA ALA A 25 -4.13 39.67 27.95
C ALA A 25 -4.78 38.94 26.74
N PRO A 26 -5.36 39.62 25.78
CA PRO A 26 -5.84 38.98 24.56
C PRO A 26 -4.63 38.42 23.80
N VAL A 27 -4.36 37.14 23.98
CA VAL A 27 -3.33 36.41 23.26
C VAL A 27 -3.77 36.35 21.82
N MET A 28 -3.04 37.01 20.92
CA MET A 28 -3.12 36.68 19.49
C MET A 28 -2.63 35.24 19.36
N ARG A 29 -3.56 34.34 19.08
CA ARG A 29 -3.23 32.93 18.94
C ARG A 29 -2.37 32.78 17.68
N ALA A 30 -1.15 32.31 17.87
CA ALA A 30 -0.25 32.01 16.76
C ALA A 30 -0.93 31.04 15.78
N GLY A 31 -0.80 31.33 14.50
CA GLY A 31 -1.25 30.41 13.44
C GLY A 31 -0.26 29.26 13.30
N TYR A 32 -0.75 28.08 12.96
CA TYR A 32 0.10 26.98 12.54
C TYR A 32 0.04 26.79 11.02
N ALA A 33 1.10 26.24 10.45
CA ALA A 33 1.15 25.82 9.06
C ALA A 33 1.79 24.44 8.93
N LEU A 34 1.24 23.59 8.07
CA LEU A 34 1.82 22.30 7.72
C LEU A 34 2.76 22.50 6.52
N LYS A 35 4.07 22.42 6.76
CA LYS A 35 5.11 22.76 5.78
C LYS A 35 5.41 21.63 4.80
N ALA A 36 5.33 20.38 5.28
CA ALA A 36 5.59 19.21 4.46
C ALA A 36 4.66 18.06 4.84
N LYS A 37 4.33 17.24 3.86
CA LYS A 37 3.59 16.00 4.06
C LYS A 37 3.97 14.98 2.98
N PRO A 38 3.82 13.66 3.23
CA PRO A 38 3.91 12.66 2.19
C PRO A 38 2.80 12.83 1.15
N SER A 39 3.10 12.50 -0.11
CA SER A 39 2.13 12.60 -1.21
C SER A 39 0.91 11.69 -1.06
N TRP A 40 1.06 10.60 -0.30
CA TRP A 40 0.05 9.56 -0.11
C TRP A 40 -0.97 9.84 1.01
N ILE A 41 -0.90 11.00 1.68
CA ILE A 41 -1.91 11.39 2.67
C ILE A 41 -2.69 12.63 2.24
N THR A 42 -3.90 12.74 2.80
CA THR A 42 -4.74 13.93 2.71
C THR A 42 -4.92 14.51 4.12
N LEU A 43 -4.91 15.83 4.21
CA LEU A 43 -5.13 16.59 5.44
C LEU A 43 -6.42 17.38 5.32
N SER A 44 -7.20 17.47 6.40
CA SER A 44 -8.43 18.27 6.45
C SER A 44 -8.15 19.78 6.42
N ALA A 45 -6.97 20.21 6.88
CA ALA A 45 -6.49 21.58 6.82
C ALA A 45 -4.95 21.59 6.75
N VAL A 46 -4.38 22.63 6.15
CA VAL A 46 -2.93 22.83 6.05
C VAL A 46 -2.45 24.04 6.87
N GLU A 47 -3.36 24.82 7.40
CA GLU A 47 -3.11 25.97 8.27
C GLU A 47 -4.32 26.24 9.17
N GLY A 48 -4.11 26.96 10.25
CA GLY A 48 -5.17 27.35 11.18
C GLY A 48 -4.66 28.24 12.30
N THR A 49 -5.53 28.59 13.24
CA THR A 49 -5.21 29.43 14.40
C THR A 49 -5.75 28.81 15.68
N GLY A 50 -5.02 28.98 16.77
CA GLY A 50 -5.37 28.47 18.10
C GLY A 50 -5.29 26.94 18.19
N ASN A 51 -6.03 26.37 19.16
CA ASN A 51 -6.14 24.92 19.30
C ASN A 51 -7.03 24.37 18.18
N SER A 52 -6.44 23.58 17.30
CA SER A 52 -7.11 23.00 16.14
C SER A 52 -6.79 21.52 16.05
N GLN A 53 -7.71 20.79 15.45
CA GLN A 53 -7.54 19.38 15.11
C GLN A 53 -7.45 19.27 13.59
N VAL A 54 -6.47 18.53 13.11
CA VAL A 54 -6.31 18.23 11.68
C VAL A 54 -6.44 16.73 11.49
N ASP A 55 -7.42 16.32 10.68
CA ASP A 55 -7.59 14.92 10.32
C ASP A 55 -6.58 14.54 9.24
N VAL A 56 -5.91 13.43 9.46
CA VAL A 56 -4.94 12.83 8.53
C VAL A 56 -5.55 11.56 7.96
N THR A 57 -5.77 11.53 6.66
CA THR A 57 -6.34 10.38 5.96
C THR A 57 -5.29 9.74 5.05
N ALA A 58 -5.08 8.44 5.19
CA ALA A 58 -4.27 7.63 4.29
C ALA A 58 -5.19 6.69 3.48
N PRO A 59 -4.99 6.55 2.16
CA PRO A 59 -5.72 5.59 1.34
C PRO A 59 -5.30 4.16 1.67
N VAL A 60 -6.09 3.19 1.21
CA VAL A 60 -5.71 1.78 1.24
C VAL A 60 -4.35 1.61 0.53
N TYR A 61 -3.44 0.91 1.18
CA TYR A 61 -2.12 0.60 0.64
C TYR A 61 -2.00 -0.89 0.36
N LYS A 62 -1.54 -1.24 -0.83
CA LYS A 62 -1.47 -2.62 -1.32
C LYS A 62 -0.04 -3.13 -1.51
N GLY A 63 0.95 -2.32 -1.17
CA GLY A 63 2.35 -2.72 -1.23
C GLY A 63 2.69 -3.77 -0.18
N ARG A 64 3.65 -4.62 -0.50
CA ARG A 64 4.20 -5.62 0.42
C ARG A 64 5.00 -4.97 1.54
N ASN A 65 5.77 -3.95 1.22
CA ASN A 65 6.59 -3.22 2.18
C ASN A 65 5.77 -2.12 2.84
N GLY A 66 5.99 -1.88 4.14
CA GLY A 66 5.43 -0.71 4.82
C GLY A 66 6.02 0.59 4.27
N ARG A 67 5.30 1.69 4.44
CA ARG A 67 5.78 3.04 4.10
C ARG A 67 5.70 3.97 5.29
N SER A 68 6.57 4.97 5.30
CA SER A 68 6.61 5.99 6.34
C SER A 68 6.79 7.38 5.73
N GLY A 69 6.50 8.39 6.52
CA GLY A 69 6.67 9.78 6.13
C GLY A 69 6.52 10.71 7.32
N LEU A 70 6.75 11.99 7.11
CA LEU A 70 6.67 13.03 8.13
C LEU A 70 5.65 14.09 7.73
N ILE A 71 4.90 14.57 8.71
CA ILE A 71 4.21 15.87 8.62
C ILE A 71 5.01 16.85 9.47
N THR A 72 5.47 17.94 8.89
CA THR A 72 6.13 19.02 9.61
C THR A 72 5.11 20.11 9.93
N VAL A 73 4.87 20.32 11.21
CA VAL A 73 4.01 21.39 11.74
C VAL A 73 4.88 22.55 12.17
N ALA A 74 4.57 23.76 11.72
CA ALA A 74 5.30 24.96 12.11
C ALA A 74 4.38 26.01 12.75
N VAL A 75 4.86 26.65 13.81
CA VAL A 75 4.24 27.78 14.48
C VAL A 75 5.32 28.84 14.67
N GLU A 76 5.21 29.97 13.99
CA GLU A 76 6.25 31.01 13.95
C GLU A 76 7.61 30.41 13.53
N ASP A 77 8.63 30.51 14.37
CA ASP A 77 9.99 30.01 14.14
C ASP A 77 10.20 28.56 14.68
N LEU A 78 9.16 27.97 15.26
CA LEU A 78 9.21 26.59 15.81
C LEU A 78 8.62 25.59 14.81
N SER A 79 9.17 24.40 14.78
CA SER A 79 8.62 23.29 13.97
C SER A 79 8.81 21.96 14.68
N GLU A 80 7.81 21.09 14.49
CA GLU A 80 7.82 19.71 15.00
C GLU A 80 7.38 18.73 13.89
N ASP A 81 7.98 17.54 13.93
CA ASP A 81 7.70 16.49 12.97
C ASP A 81 6.82 15.41 13.59
N VAL A 82 5.76 15.04 12.88
CA VAL A 82 4.90 13.91 13.21
C VAL A 82 5.21 12.77 12.25
N THR A 83 5.69 11.66 12.79
CA THR A 83 5.97 10.45 12.01
C THR A 83 4.68 9.71 11.69
N LEU A 84 4.51 9.38 10.42
CA LEU A 84 3.44 8.55 9.90
C LEU A 84 4.00 7.21 9.46
N GLN A 85 3.25 6.14 9.74
CA GLN A 85 3.58 4.79 9.27
C GLN A 85 2.32 4.11 8.76
N GLN A 86 2.45 3.40 7.64
CA GLN A 86 1.42 2.53 7.10
C GLN A 86 2.04 1.18 6.78
N GLU A 87 1.49 0.13 7.39
CA GLU A 87 1.99 -1.22 7.23
C GLU A 87 1.69 -1.76 5.83
N GLY A 88 2.62 -2.57 5.30
CA GLY A 88 2.40 -3.37 4.11
C GLY A 88 1.78 -4.73 4.47
N SER A 89 1.28 -5.43 3.47
CA SER A 89 0.74 -6.76 3.63
C SER A 89 0.98 -7.61 2.39
N THR A 90 1.17 -8.92 2.57
CA THR A 90 1.27 -9.86 1.46
C THR A 90 -0.09 -10.09 0.82
N ILE A 91 -0.15 -9.95 -0.51
CA ILE A 91 -1.34 -10.20 -1.32
C ILE A 91 -1.05 -11.35 -2.29
N TRP A 92 -1.90 -12.36 -2.23
CA TRP A 92 -1.94 -13.49 -3.15
C TRP A 92 -3.40 -13.82 -3.45
N ASP A 93 -3.88 -13.38 -4.61
CA ASP A 93 -5.26 -13.55 -5.03
C ASP A 93 -5.31 -14.24 -6.40
N VAL A 94 -5.75 -15.48 -6.40
CA VAL A 94 -5.86 -16.32 -7.59
C VAL A 94 -7.27 -16.22 -8.15
N THR A 95 -7.39 -15.65 -9.35
CA THR A 95 -8.68 -15.51 -10.03
C THR A 95 -9.09 -16.78 -10.79
N THR A 96 -8.12 -17.56 -11.28
CA THR A 96 -8.39 -18.85 -11.94
C THR A 96 -8.59 -19.95 -10.92
N GLN A 97 -9.81 -20.43 -10.75
CA GLN A 97 -10.14 -21.48 -9.77
C GLN A 97 -10.02 -22.90 -10.35
N SER A 98 -10.16 -23.07 -11.65
CA SER A 98 -10.03 -24.36 -12.33
C SER A 98 -9.70 -24.18 -13.82
N LEU A 99 -9.01 -25.16 -14.39
CA LEU A 99 -8.73 -25.25 -15.81
C LEU A 99 -9.21 -26.59 -16.34
N ALA A 100 -10.07 -26.56 -17.37
CA ALA A 100 -10.52 -27.76 -18.06
C ALA A 100 -9.88 -27.82 -19.45
N PHE A 101 -9.19 -28.93 -19.76
CA PHE A 101 -8.50 -29.13 -21.03
C PHE A 101 -9.29 -30.05 -21.95
N VAL A 102 -9.29 -29.76 -23.25
CA VAL A 102 -9.89 -30.62 -24.27
C VAL A 102 -8.92 -31.74 -24.66
N LYS A 103 -9.48 -32.86 -25.14
CA LYS A 103 -8.70 -34.08 -25.50
C LYS A 103 -7.62 -33.81 -26.56
N THR A 104 -7.81 -32.83 -27.43
CA THR A 104 -6.87 -32.50 -28.51
C THR A 104 -5.67 -31.67 -28.05
N GLY A 105 -5.64 -31.29 -26.79
CA GLY A 105 -4.63 -30.38 -26.23
C GLY A 105 -4.91 -28.93 -26.54
N GLU A 106 -4.60 -28.08 -25.58
CA GLU A 106 -4.68 -26.62 -25.70
C GLU A 106 -3.82 -25.97 -24.62
N ALA A 107 -3.45 -24.70 -24.80
CA ALA A 107 -2.84 -23.88 -23.76
C ALA A 107 -3.93 -23.13 -23.00
N LYS A 108 -3.80 -23.05 -21.69
CA LYS A 108 -4.66 -22.28 -20.79
C LYS A 108 -3.82 -21.36 -19.92
N LYS A 109 -4.43 -20.28 -19.46
CA LYS A 109 -3.79 -19.32 -18.57
C LYS A 109 -4.33 -19.47 -17.15
N PHE A 110 -3.42 -19.46 -16.21
CA PHE A 110 -3.70 -19.34 -14.78
C PHE A 110 -3.39 -17.90 -14.38
N THR A 111 -4.36 -17.19 -13.83
CA THR A 111 -4.29 -15.74 -13.61
C THR A 111 -4.59 -15.35 -12.17
N GLY A 112 -4.05 -14.24 -11.75
CA GLY A 112 -4.28 -13.68 -10.42
C GLY A 112 -3.64 -12.31 -10.24
N ASN A 113 -3.70 -11.84 -9.00
CA ASN A 113 -3.04 -10.63 -8.54
C ASN A 113 -2.11 -10.95 -7.37
N SER A 114 -0.98 -10.30 -7.31
CA SER A 114 0.01 -10.51 -6.26
C SER A 114 0.85 -9.26 -6.03
N ASN A 115 1.49 -9.20 -4.86
CA ASN A 115 2.54 -8.22 -4.57
C ASN A 115 3.85 -8.90 -4.13
N LEU A 116 4.03 -10.19 -4.44
CA LEU A 116 5.25 -10.93 -4.12
C LEU A 116 6.41 -10.50 -5.03
N ALA A 117 7.64 -10.57 -4.53
CA ALA A 117 8.85 -10.31 -5.33
C ALA A 117 9.13 -11.42 -6.34
N SER A 118 8.65 -12.64 -6.07
CA SER A 118 8.75 -13.80 -6.95
C SER A 118 7.56 -14.72 -6.76
N ILE A 119 7.22 -15.50 -7.78
CA ILE A 119 6.15 -16.50 -7.73
C ILE A 119 6.75 -17.85 -8.11
N THR A 120 6.64 -18.84 -7.21
CA THR A 120 7.02 -20.22 -7.48
C THR A 120 5.79 -21.02 -7.89
N PHE A 121 5.89 -21.73 -8.99
CA PHE A 121 4.84 -22.62 -9.50
C PHE A 121 5.45 -23.90 -10.08
N ALA A 122 4.68 -24.97 -10.00
CA ALA A 122 5.04 -26.26 -10.54
C ALA A 122 3.77 -27.05 -10.91
N VAL A 123 3.91 -27.99 -11.85
CA VAL A 123 2.88 -28.99 -12.11
C VAL A 123 3.04 -30.12 -11.10
N ASP A 124 1.91 -30.56 -10.52
CA ASP A 124 1.89 -31.72 -9.63
C ASP A 124 2.42 -32.98 -10.34
N SER A 125 3.12 -33.83 -9.60
CA SER A 125 3.73 -35.03 -10.13
C SER A 125 2.74 -35.98 -10.82
N ASN A 126 1.49 -36.02 -10.38
CA ASN A 126 0.43 -36.84 -11.01
C ASN A 126 -0.03 -36.29 -12.36
N ALA A 127 0.21 -35.02 -12.63
CA ALA A 127 -0.15 -34.36 -13.89
C ALA A 127 1.04 -34.13 -14.83
N SER A 128 2.28 -34.23 -14.35
CA SER A 128 3.51 -33.90 -15.10
C SER A 128 3.75 -34.74 -16.36
N SER A 129 3.06 -35.87 -16.51
CA SER A 129 3.14 -36.71 -17.72
C SER A 129 2.37 -36.15 -18.93
N TRP A 130 1.41 -35.24 -18.70
CA TRP A 130 0.53 -34.71 -19.74
C TRP A 130 0.35 -33.19 -19.69
N LEU A 131 0.79 -32.54 -18.61
CA LEU A 131 0.69 -31.10 -18.41
C LEU A 131 2.10 -30.50 -18.18
N THR A 132 2.33 -29.36 -18.78
CA THR A 132 3.57 -28.60 -18.60
C THR A 132 3.22 -27.16 -18.22
N ALA A 133 3.90 -26.61 -17.21
CA ALA A 133 3.80 -25.18 -16.92
C ALA A 133 4.76 -24.41 -17.81
N GLY A 134 4.30 -23.30 -18.36
CA GLY A 134 5.11 -22.40 -19.18
C GLY A 134 5.82 -21.34 -18.35
N LYS A 135 5.54 -20.08 -18.65
CA LYS A 135 6.19 -18.92 -18.00
C LYS A 135 5.21 -18.13 -17.15
N LEU A 136 5.75 -17.50 -16.13
CA LEU A 136 5.08 -16.40 -15.44
C LEU A 136 5.23 -15.14 -16.28
N VAL A 137 4.12 -14.44 -16.52
CA VAL A 137 4.09 -13.14 -17.21
C VAL A 137 3.62 -12.08 -16.25
N VAL A 138 4.41 -11.03 -16.10
CA VAL A 138 4.08 -9.83 -15.32
C VAL A 138 4.50 -8.63 -16.15
N ASN A 139 3.60 -7.66 -16.35
CA ASN A 139 3.86 -6.47 -17.15
C ASN A 139 4.49 -6.80 -18.54
N GLU A 140 3.91 -7.79 -19.23
CA GLU A 140 4.35 -8.26 -20.55
C GLU A 140 5.76 -8.92 -20.57
N LYS A 141 6.38 -9.14 -19.41
CA LYS A 141 7.69 -9.75 -19.28
C LYS A 141 7.58 -11.16 -18.73
N GLU A 142 8.37 -12.08 -19.30
CA GLU A 142 8.38 -13.50 -18.94
C GLU A 142 9.44 -13.83 -17.88
N TYR A 143 9.05 -14.67 -16.92
CA TYR A 143 9.91 -15.14 -15.83
C TYR A 143 9.81 -16.67 -15.67
N ASN A 144 10.88 -17.29 -15.22
CA ASN A 144 10.84 -18.66 -14.77
C ASN A 144 10.20 -18.75 -13.37
N SER A 145 9.70 -19.94 -13.02
CA SER A 145 9.24 -20.23 -11.65
C SER A 145 10.30 -19.86 -10.62
N GLY A 146 9.94 -19.06 -9.64
CA GLY A 146 10.82 -18.59 -8.56
C GLY A 146 11.82 -17.49 -8.92
N ALA A 147 11.83 -17.01 -10.17
CA ALA A 147 12.66 -15.87 -10.55
C ALA A 147 12.13 -14.57 -9.92
N GLU A 148 13.02 -13.67 -9.56
CA GLU A 148 12.67 -12.33 -9.09
C GLU A 148 12.05 -11.51 -10.22
N ILE A 149 10.96 -10.80 -9.90
CA ILE A 149 10.27 -9.92 -10.83
C ILE A 149 11.00 -8.58 -10.85
N GLU A 150 11.47 -8.20 -12.04
CA GLU A 150 12.27 -6.99 -12.24
C GLU A 150 11.53 -5.73 -11.79
N GLY A 151 12.25 -4.88 -11.05
CA GLY A 151 11.71 -3.63 -10.52
C GLY A 151 10.79 -3.81 -9.32
N ASP A 152 10.60 -5.04 -8.84
CA ASP A 152 9.78 -5.37 -7.67
C ASP A 152 8.47 -4.58 -7.58
N PRO A 153 7.56 -4.71 -8.56
CA PRO A 153 6.33 -3.91 -8.60
C PRO A 153 5.42 -4.15 -7.38
N GLY A 154 5.61 -5.29 -6.71
CA GLY A 154 4.88 -5.67 -5.50
C GLY A 154 5.34 -4.96 -4.23
N ALA A 155 6.46 -4.25 -4.26
CA ALA A 155 6.95 -3.52 -3.09
C ALA A 155 5.94 -2.47 -2.63
N ASP A 156 5.36 -1.72 -3.57
CA ASP A 156 4.49 -0.57 -3.30
C ASP A 156 3.03 -0.75 -3.75
N ASP A 157 2.73 -1.73 -4.62
CA ASP A 157 1.37 -1.99 -5.10
C ASP A 157 1.20 -3.45 -5.51
N VAL A 158 0.01 -3.82 -5.95
CA VAL A 158 -0.33 -5.13 -6.48
C VAL A 158 -0.20 -5.12 -8.01
N TYR A 159 0.25 -6.23 -8.57
CA TYR A 159 0.33 -6.46 -10.02
C TYR A 159 -0.50 -7.69 -10.42
N ALA A 160 -0.98 -7.69 -11.67
CA ALA A 160 -1.60 -8.86 -12.28
C ALA A 160 -0.52 -9.80 -12.82
N PHE A 161 -0.78 -11.10 -12.73
CA PHE A 161 0.09 -12.13 -13.31
C PHE A 161 -0.69 -13.17 -14.11
N GLU A 162 0.00 -13.81 -15.05
CA GLU A 162 -0.46 -14.96 -15.82
C GLU A 162 0.61 -16.05 -15.80
N ILE A 163 0.21 -17.33 -15.74
CA ILE A 163 1.05 -18.50 -15.96
C ILE A 163 0.40 -19.32 -17.07
N THR A 164 1.17 -19.63 -18.12
CA THR A 164 0.69 -20.43 -19.27
C THR A 164 1.01 -21.89 -19.09
#